data_cb7e2006f636c36a209b9fd26fd151ab
#
_entry.id   cb7e2006f636c36a209b9fd26fd151ab
#
_cell.length_a   1.000
_cell.length_b   1.000
_cell.length_c   1.000
_cell.angle_alpha   90.00
_cell.angle_beta   90.00
_cell.angle_gamma   90.00
#
_symmetry.space_group_name_H-M   'P 1'
#
loop_
_entity.id
_entity.type
_entity.pdbx_description
1 polymer ?
#
loop_
_entity_poly.entity_id
_entity_poly.type
_entity_poly.pdbx_seq_one_letter_code
_entity_poly.pdbx_strand_id
1 'polypeptide(L)'
;MRYALTGGVAASYYGRPRTTLDVDVLIVTKESELTRLAKSLTDEDIKAGTRELSHAWKSRYRIATVLDSKSPYRLDIIFTDRGLERKAGSILGAHTYYQTVESLILSKLRMIKATLQSERAATDRQDIKAILEAAHVNLVSVRRRARAQGTLELLDELTHD
;
A
#
# COMPACT_ATOMS: atom_id res chain seq x y z
N MET A 1 14.77 -1.12 -8.91
CA MET A 1 13.35 -0.65 -8.85
C MET A 1 13.12 0.10 -7.56
N ARG A 2 12.28 1.13 -7.56
CA ARG A 2 11.87 1.83 -6.34
C ARG A 2 10.60 1.17 -5.80
N TYR A 3 10.57 0.88 -4.51
CA TYR A 3 9.42 0.26 -3.86
C TYR A 3 9.12 0.89 -2.51
N ALA A 4 7.92 0.63 -1.99
CA ALA A 4 7.52 0.90 -0.61
C ALA A 4 6.46 -0.11 -0.14
N LEU A 5 6.55 -0.56 1.09
CA LEU A 5 5.48 -1.27 1.77
C LEU A 5 4.30 -0.32 1.99
N THR A 6 3.09 -0.83 1.81
CA THR A 6 1.83 -0.09 1.96
C THR A 6 0.78 -0.94 2.69
N GLY A 7 -0.49 -0.61 2.59
CA GLY A 7 -1.59 -1.42 3.13
C GLY A 7 -1.51 -1.66 4.64
N GLY A 8 -1.78 -2.90 5.04
CA GLY A 8 -1.84 -3.30 6.45
C GLY A 8 -0.51 -3.25 7.17
N VAL A 9 0.58 -3.63 6.48
CA VAL A 9 1.95 -3.60 7.05
C VAL A 9 2.38 -2.16 7.36
N ALA A 10 2.15 -1.23 6.43
CA ALA A 10 2.47 0.18 6.64
C ALA A 10 1.56 0.82 7.69
N ALA A 11 0.28 0.44 7.75
CA ALA A 11 -0.64 0.91 8.80
C ALA A 11 -0.18 0.46 10.19
N SER A 12 0.31 -0.77 10.33
CA SER A 12 0.87 -1.28 11.59
C SER A 12 2.17 -0.56 11.98
N TYR A 13 2.97 -0.14 11.00
CA TYR A 13 4.20 0.61 11.25
C TYR A 13 3.93 2.03 11.78
N TYR A 14 2.90 2.72 11.27
CA TYR A 14 2.58 4.09 11.67
C TYR A 14 1.57 4.20 12.81
N GLY A 15 0.68 3.23 12.96
CA GLY A 15 -0.42 3.24 13.91
C GLY A 15 -0.32 2.11 14.95
N ARG A 16 -1.38 1.33 15.06
CA ARG A 16 -1.44 0.18 15.97
C ARG A 16 -1.07 -1.11 15.23
N PRO A 17 -0.18 -1.95 15.79
CA PRO A 17 0.10 -3.26 15.23
C PRO A 17 -1.18 -4.11 15.11
N ARG A 18 -1.39 -4.71 13.96
CA ARG A 18 -2.44 -5.68 13.71
C ARG A 18 -1.98 -6.81 12.79
N THR A 19 -2.60 -7.94 12.90
CA THR A 19 -2.34 -9.08 12.02
C THR A 19 -2.83 -8.77 10.59
N THR A 20 -2.02 -9.12 9.60
CA THR A 20 -2.39 -9.15 8.19
C THR A 20 -1.79 -10.38 7.52
N LEU A 21 -2.52 -10.97 6.59
CA LEU A 21 -2.02 -12.07 5.75
C LEU A 21 -1.50 -11.57 4.40
N ASP A 22 -1.75 -10.31 4.09
CA ASP A 22 -1.36 -9.69 2.84
C ASP A 22 -0.20 -8.72 3.07
N VAL A 23 0.80 -8.81 2.22
CA VAL A 23 1.90 -7.84 2.13
C VAL A 23 1.68 -7.04 0.86
N ASP A 24 1.34 -5.77 1.01
CA ASP A 24 1.13 -4.86 -0.11
C ASP A 24 2.41 -4.08 -0.40
N VAL A 25 2.85 -4.10 -1.66
CA VAL A 25 4.05 -3.40 -2.11
C VAL A 25 3.73 -2.51 -3.32
N LEU A 26 3.99 -1.23 -3.19
CA LEU A 26 4.02 -0.29 -4.32
C LEU A 26 5.37 -0.41 -5.03
N ILE A 27 5.35 -0.60 -6.35
CA ILE A 27 6.57 -0.68 -7.18
C ILE A 27 6.47 0.32 -8.32
N VAL A 28 7.49 1.17 -8.45
CA VAL A 28 7.70 2.00 -9.64
C VAL A 28 8.59 1.22 -10.59
N THR A 29 8.02 0.83 -11.72
CA THR A 29 8.72 0.04 -12.74
C THR A 29 8.19 0.35 -14.14
N LYS A 30 8.90 -0.14 -15.15
CA LYS A 30 8.47 -0.12 -16.55
C LYS A 30 8.19 -1.54 -17.02
N GLU A 31 7.41 -1.69 -18.08
CA GLU A 31 7.10 -3.01 -18.65
C GLU A 31 8.37 -3.80 -18.99
N SER A 32 9.39 -3.12 -19.50
CA SER A 32 10.70 -3.72 -19.85
C SER A 32 11.47 -4.30 -18.65
N GLU A 33 11.10 -3.94 -17.42
CA GLU A 33 11.77 -4.41 -16.20
C GLU A 33 11.04 -5.59 -15.51
N LEU A 34 9.86 -5.99 -16.02
CA LEU A 34 9.03 -7.02 -15.39
C LEU A 34 9.69 -8.39 -15.40
N THR A 35 10.48 -8.73 -16.43
CA THR A 35 11.27 -9.97 -16.48
C THR A 35 12.30 -10.01 -15.34
N ARG A 36 12.97 -8.89 -15.07
CA ARG A 36 13.92 -8.79 -13.96
C ARG A 36 13.20 -8.90 -12.60
N LEU A 37 12.02 -8.30 -12.48
CA LEU A 37 11.19 -8.43 -11.27
C LEU A 37 10.77 -9.88 -11.05
N ALA A 38 10.24 -10.56 -12.07
CA ALA A 38 9.86 -11.96 -12.00
C ALA A 38 11.02 -12.85 -11.55
N LYS A 39 12.21 -12.64 -12.12
CA LYS A 39 13.41 -13.35 -11.72
C LYS A 39 13.75 -13.11 -10.24
N SER A 40 13.78 -11.85 -9.78
CA SER A 40 14.09 -11.52 -8.39
C SER A 40 13.11 -12.16 -7.41
N LEU A 41 11.82 -12.23 -7.75
CA LEU A 41 10.80 -12.91 -6.93
C LEU A 41 11.02 -14.43 -6.90
N THR A 42 11.33 -15.02 -8.04
CA THR A 42 11.60 -16.47 -8.16
C THR A 42 12.87 -16.87 -7.41
N ASP A 43 13.91 -16.04 -7.43
CA ASP A 43 15.14 -16.27 -6.66
C ASP A 43 14.89 -16.32 -5.13
N GLU A 44 13.78 -15.72 -4.67
CA GLU A 44 13.30 -15.73 -3.27
C GLU A 44 12.13 -16.73 -3.05
N ASP A 45 11.96 -17.72 -3.92
CA ASP A 45 10.89 -18.73 -3.86
C ASP A 45 9.46 -18.19 -4.03
N ILE A 46 9.31 -16.95 -4.46
CA ILE A 46 8.00 -16.34 -4.77
C ILE A 46 7.69 -16.56 -6.26
N LYS A 47 6.71 -17.40 -6.55
CA LYS A 47 6.36 -17.76 -7.93
C LYS A 47 5.58 -16.63 -8.61
N ALA A 48 6.27 -15.87 -9.46
CA ALA A 48 5.67 -14.82 -10.27
C ALA A 48 6.19 -14.91 -11.72
N GLY A 49 5.31 -15.26 -12.64
CA GLY A 49 5.65 -15.33 -14.06
C GLY A 49 5.70 -13.94 -14.70
N THR A 50 6.65 -13.71 -15.62
CA THR A 50 6.73 -12.46 -16.41
C THR A 50 5.41 -12.16 -17.12
N ARG A 51 4.73 -13.19 -17.66
CA ARG A 51 3.45 -13.04 -18.36
C ARG A 51 2.35 -12.55 -17.43
N GLU A 52 2.29 -13.07 -16.22
CA GLU A 52 1.32 -12.67 -15.19
C GLU A 52 1.55 -11.23 -14.75
N LEU A 53 2.80 -10.85 -14.49
CA LEU A 53 3.16 -9.48 -14.14
C LEU A 53 2.86 -8.50 -15.27
N SER A 54 3.11 -8.89 -16.54
CA SER A 54 2.80 -8.06 -17.70
C SER A 54 1.29 -7.87 -17.88
N HIS A 55 0.51 -8.93 -17.67
CA HIS A 55 -0.96 -8.84 -17.71
C HIS A 55 -1.47 -7.89 -16.62
N ALA A 56 -0.98 -8.04 -15.39
CA ALA A 56 -1.34 -7.16 -14.28
C ALA A 56 -0.92 -5.70 -14.53
N TRP A 57 0.28 -5.47 -15.07
CA TRP A 57 0.77 -4.15 -15.47
C TRP A 57 -0.17 -3.44 -16.45
N LYS A 58 -0.71 -4.16 -17.42
CA LYS A 58 -1.62 -3.65 -18.45
C LYS A 58 -3.06 -3.53 -17.96
N SER A 59 -3.39 -4.15 -16.83
CA SER A 59 -4.73 -4.13 -16.28
C SER A 59 -5.11 -2.75 -15.73
N ARG A 60 -6.43 -2.49 -15.63
CA ARG A 60 -6.94 -1.24 -15.03
C ARG A 60 -6.46 -1.02 -13.60
N TYR A 61 -6.37 -2.08 -12.82
CA TYR A 61 -6.04 -2.01 -11.39
C TYR A 61 -4.53 -2.06 -11.12
N ARG A 62 -3.75 -2.55 -12.08
CA ARG A 62 -2.29 -2.69 -11.99
C ARG A 62 -1.83 -3.41 -10.73
N ILE A 63 -2.53 -4.48 -10.36
CA ILE A 63 -2.22 -5.31 -9.18
C ILE A 63 -1.95 -6.73 -9.64
N ALA A 64 -0.82 -7.29 -9.20
CA ALA A 64 -0.49 -8.70 -9.32
C ALA A 64 -0.50 -9.31 -7.92
N THR A 65 -1.35 -10.30 -7.69
CA THR A 65 -1.36 -11.10 -6.46
C THR A 65 -0.51 -12.34 -6.67
N VAL A 66 0.51 -12.50 -5.85
CA VAL A 66 1.46 -13.60 -5.88
C VAL A 66 1.41 -14.34 -4.56
N LEU A 67 1.43 -15.67 -4.63
CA LEU A 67 1.42 -16.51 -3.45
C LEU A 67 2.85 -16.93 -3.10
N ASP A 68 3.19 -16.86 -1.81
CA ASP A 68 4.36 -17.53 -1.29
C ASP A 68 4.11 -19.04 -1.27
N SER A 69 5.03 -19.83 -1.82
CA SER A 69 4.90 -21.29 -1.86
C SER A 69 5.10 -21.97 -0.51
N LYS A 70 5.65 -21.26 0.47
CA LYS A 70 6.05 -21.77 1.78
C LYS A 70 5.20 -21.27 2.95
N SER A 71 4.32 -20.32 2.71
CA SER A 71 3.49 -19.71 3.74
C SER A 71 2.09 -19.34 3.25
N PRO A 72 1.13 -19.07 4.14
CA PRO A 72 -0.20 -18.61 3.75
C PRO A 72 -0.24 -17.14 3.32
N TYR A 73 0.90 -16.45 3.30
CA TYR A 73 0.95 -15.04 2.96
C TYR A 73 0.81 -14.79 1.47
N ARG A 74 0.15 -13.68 1.14
CA ARG A 74 0.03 -13.16 -0.22
C ARG A 74 0.87 -11.90 -0.36
N LEU A 75 1.47 -11.75 -1.52
CA LEU A 75 2.15 -10.52 -1.92
C LEU A 75 1.33 -9.83 -3.01
N ASP A 76 0.76 -8.67 -2.69
CA ASP A 76 0.06 -7.83 -3.65
C ASP A 76 1.03 -6.76 -4.17
N ILE A 77 1.44 -6.92 -5.42
CA ILE A 77 2.33 -5.99 -6.11
C ILE A 77 1.47 -4.97 -6.84
N ILE A 78 1.52 -3.73 -6.39
CA ILE A 78 0.77 -2.62 -6.95
C ILE A 78 1.72 -1.80 -7.82
N PHE A 79 1.52 -1.83 -9.13
CA PHE A 79 2.35 -1.08 -10.06
C PHE A 79 1.92 0.39 -10.15
N THR A 80 2.88 1.28 -10.12
CA THR A 80 2.66 2.71 -10.33
C THR A 80 3.70 3.28 -11.29
N ASP A 81 3.26 4.21 -12.13
CA ASP A 81 4.09 5.03 -13.00
C ASP A 81 4.29 6.44 -12.43
N ARG A 82 3.61 6.74 -11.32
CA ARG A 82 3.68 8.03 -10.62
C ARG A 82 4.80 8.03 -9.60
N GLY A 83 5.18 9.24 -9.18
CA GLY A 83 6.16 9.41 -8.11
C GLY A 83 5.77 8.66 -6.84
N LEU A 84 6.70 7.90 -6.28
CA LEU A 84 6.53 7.16 -5.05
C LEU A 84 7.12 7.96 -3.89
N GLU A 85 6.25 8.48 -3.01
CA GLU A 85 6.65 9.11 -1.75
C GLU A 85 6.88 8.00 -0.72
N ARG A 86 8.10 7.89 -0.22
CA ARG A 86 8.51 6.82 0.69
C ARG A 86 9.45 7.32 1.78
N LYS A 87 9.40 6.66 2.92
CA LYS A 87 10.26 6.88 4.09
C LYS A 87 11.05 5.60 4.37
N ALA A 88 12.33 5.73 4.69
CA ALA A 88 13.14 4.63 5.16
C ALA A 88 12.66 4.15 6.54
N GLY A 89 12.74 2.85 6.78
CA GLY A 89 12.39 2.21 8.03
C GLY A 89 12.98 0.80 8.09
N SER A 90 12.48 -0.01 9.02
CA SER A 90 12.90 -1.41 9.15
C SER A 90 11.70 -2.30 9.46
N ILE A 91 11.82 -3.58 9.10
CA ILE A 91 10.91 -4.65 9.48
C ILE A 91 11.74 -5.88 9.88
N LEU A 92 11.49 -6.42 11.06
CA LEU A 92 12.25 -7.57 11.61
C LEU A 92 13.76 -7.38 11.53
N GLY A 93 14.25 -6.16 11.74
CA GLY A 93 15.67 -5.81 11.64
C GLY A 93 16.21 -5.56 10.22
N ALA A 94 15.46 -5.88 9.18
CA ALA A 94 15.83 -5.62 7.80
C ALA A 94 15.43 -4.19 7.37
N HIS A 95 16.36 -3.49 6.69
CA HIS A 95 16.08 -2.16 6.13
C HIS A 95 15.04 -2.25 5.01
N THR A 96 14.05 -1.34 5.02
CA THR A 96 13.01 -1.27 4.02
C THR A 96 12.51 0.17 3.82
N TYR A 97 11.51 0.33 2.95
CA TYR A 97 10.83 1.59 2.73
C TYR A 97 9.34 1.43 2.91
N TYR A 98 8.72 2.39 3.57
CA TYR A 98 7.27 2.51 3.72
C TYR A 98 6.75 3.66 2.88
N GLN A 99 5.55 3.53 2.32
CA GLN A 99 4.83 4.67 1.78
C GLN A 99 4.73 5.75 2.87
N THR A 100 4.88 7.05 2.52
CA THR A 100 4.74 8.11 3.52
C THR A 100 3.37 8.08 4.19
N VAL A 101 3.30 8.48 5.43
CA VAL A 101 2.07 8.42 6.24
C VAL A 101 0.92 9.20 5.58
N GLU A 102 1.21 10.36 5.00
CA GLU A 102 0.21 11.17 4.28
C GLU A 102 -0.32 10.45 3.04
N SER A 103 0.58 9.84 2.25
CA SER A 103 0.19 9.10 1.05
C SER A 103 -0.57 7.82 1.39
N LEU A 104 -0.25 7.15 2.50
CA LEU A 104 -0.97 5.98 3.00
C LEU A 104 -2.41 6.34 3.40
N ILE A 105 -2.59 7.42 4.19
CA ILE A 105 -3.92 7.92 4.58
C ILE A 105 -4.75 8.21 3.33
N LEU A 106 -4.20 8.94 2.35
CA LEU A 106 -4.90 9.25 1.10
C LEU A 106 -5.25 8.01 0.28
N SER A 107 -4.40 6.99 0.29
CA SER A 107 -4.70 5.71 -0.37
C SER A 107 -5.87 5.01 0.29
N LYS A 108 -5.90 4.96 1.62
CA LYS A 108 -6.99 4.37 2.40
C LYS A 108 -8.30 5.13 2.23
N LEU A 109 -8.29 6.46 2.25
CA LEU A 109 -9.49 7.27 1.98
C LEU A 109 -10.10 6.96 0.59
N ARG A 110 -9.26 6.78 -0.44
CA ARG A 110 -9.74 6.36 -1.77
C ARG A 110 -10.37 4.97 -1.74
N MET A 111 -9.78 4.03 -0.99
CA MET A 111 -10.33 2.68 -0.84
C MET A 111 -11.67 2.71 -0.11
N ILE A 112 -11.80 3.45 0.98
CA ILE A 112 -13.08 3.64 1.69
C ILE A 112 -14.14 4.16 0.73
N LYS A 113 -13.82 5.21 -0.05
CA LYS A 113 -14.75 5.79 -1.04
C LYS A 113 -15.17 4.78 -2.11
N ALA A 114 -14.25 3.90 -2.53
CA ALA A 114 -14.52 2.90 -3.56
C ALA A 114 -15.28 1.67 -3.06
N THR A 115 -15.23 1.36 -1.75
CA THR A 115 -15.72 0.11 -1.16
C THR A 115 -16.72 0.33 -0.03
N LEU A 116 -17.50 1.42 -0.09
CA LEU A 116 -18.47 1.81 0.92
C LEU A 116 -19.22 0.60 1.52
N GLN A 117 -19.31 0.55 2.87
CA GLN A 117 -19.99 -0.50 3.65
C GLN A 117 -19.34 -1.89 3.64
N SER A 118 -18.10 -2.05 3.17
CA SER A 118 -17.37 -3.31 3.27
C SER A 118 -16.58 -3.41 4.58
N GLU A 119 -16.26 -4.64 5.01
CA GLU A 119 -15.33 -4.89 6.13
C GLU A 119 -13.97 -4.21 5.90
N ARG A 120 -13.53 -4.16 4.64
CA ARG A 120 -12.30 -3.47 4.24
C ARG A 120 -12.37 -1.97 4.53
N ALA A 121 -13.51 -1.33 4.22
CA ALA A 121 -13.71 0.09 4.53
C ALA A 121 -13.69 0.35 6.03
N ALA A 122 -14.27 -0.53 6.85
CA ALA A 122 -14.23 -0.44 8.30
C ALA A 122 -12.79 -0.57 8.82
N THR A 123 -12.02 -1.53 8.33
CA THR A 123 -10.61 -1.71 8.68
C THR A 123 -9.77 -0.50 8.28
N ASP A 124 -9.96 0.04 7.08
CA ASP A 124 -9.23 1.23 6.61
C ASP A 124 -9.56 2.48 7.45
N ARG A 125 -10.82 2.64 7.94
CA ARG A 125 -11.20 3.70 8.88
C ARG A 125 -10.46 3.55 10.23
N GLN A 126 -10.40 2.34 10.77
CA GLN A 126 -9.66 2.05 12.01
C GLN A 126 -8.16 2.31 11.86
N ASP A 127 -7.57 1.88 10.75
CA ASP A 127 -6.16 2.13 10.44
C ASP A 127 -5.85 3.63 10.39
N ILE A 128 -6.70 4.44 9.72
CA ILE A 128 -6.52 5.90 9.65
C ILE A 128 -6.59 6.52 11.05
N LYS A 129 -7.59 6.17 11.87
CA LYS A 129 -7.71 6.68 13.24
C LYS A 129 -6.46 6.34 14.06
N ALA A 130 -6.01 5.08 14.03
CA ALA A 130 -4.81 4.65 14.74
C ALA A 130 -3.54 5.38 14.27
N ILE A 131 -3.41 5.65 12.97
CA ILE A 131 -2.31 6.42 12.41
C ILE A 131 -2.34 7.87 12.89
N LEU A 132 -3.52 8.51 12.88
CA LEU A 132 -3.69 9.90 13.33
C LEU A 132 -3.38 10.07 14.82
N GLU A 133 -3.64 9.04 15.65
CA GLU A 133 -3.31 9.03 17.07
C GLU A 133 -1.82 8.84 17.35
N ALA A 134 -1.13 8.01 16.56
CA ALA A 134 0.22 7.54 16.88
C ALA A 134 1.34 8.23 16.10
N ALA A 135 1.06 8.72 14.89
CA ALA A 135 2.07 9.27 13.99
C ALA A 135 1.97 10.79 13.86
N HIS A 136 3.12 11.43 13.61
CA HIS A 136 3.13 12.83 13.20
C HIS A 136 2.70 12.94 11.72
N VAL A 137 1.52 13.53 11.48
CA VAL A 137 0.91 13.67 10.17
C VAL A 137 0.78 15.15 9.79
N ASN A 138 1.24 15.50 8.59
CA ASN A 138 0.99 16.84 8.03
C ASN A 138 -0.46 16.93 7.51
N LEU A 139 -1.41 17.18 8.44
CA LEU A 139 -2.83 17.29 8.13
C LEU A 139 -3.17 18.38 7.11
N VAL A 140 -2.41 19.49 7.06
CA VAL A 140 -2.62 20.54 6.05
C VAL A 140 -2.40 19.98 4.65
N SER A 141 -1.31 19.24 4.46
CA SER A 141 -1.01 18.56 3.19
C SER A 141 -2.06 17.50 2.86
N VAL A 142 -2.44 16.67 3.84
CA VAL A 142 -3.47 15.61 3.64
C VAL A 142 -4.80 16.23 3.25
N ARG A 143 -5.29 17.26 3.97
CA ARG A 143 -6.56 17.94 3.66
C ARG A 143 -6.59 18.53 2.25
N ARG A 144 -5.50 19.22 1.85
CA ARG A 144 -5.39 19.79 0.51
C ARG A 144 -5.49 18.70 -0.57
N ARG A 145 -4.78 17.59 -0.39
CA ARG A 145 -4.77 16.45 -1.33
C ARG A 145 -6.08 15.67 -1.31
N ALA A 146 -6.69 15.48 -0.14
CA ALA A 146 -7.99 14.84 0.02
C ALA A 146 -9.10 15.64 -0.69
N ARG A 147 -9.07 16.98 -0.59
CA ARG A 147 -10.00 17.86 -1.35
C ARG A 147 -9.88 17.65 -2.85
N ALA A 148 -8.66 17.62 -3.39
CA ALA A 148 -8.42 17.39 -4.80
C ALA A 148 -8.86 15.98 -5.27
N GLN A 149 -8.93 15.00 -4.35
CA GLN A 149 -9.38 13.62 -4.60
C GLN A 149 -10.87 13.39 -4.29
N GLY A 150 -11.57 14.39 -3.78
CA GLY A 150 -12.97 14.28 -3.37
C GLY A 150 -13.17 13.34 -2.18
N THR A 151 -12.23 13.30 -1.23
CA THR A 151 -12.27 12.48 -0.01
C THR A 151 -12.13 13.31 1.27
N LEU A 152 -12.29 14.63 1.18
CA LEU A 152 -12.13 15.53 2.33
C LEU A 152 -13.18 15.27 3.41
N GLU A 153 -14.44 15.07 3.04
CA GLU A 153 -15.53 14.79 3.98
C GLU A 153 -15.24 13.54 4.82
N LEU A 154 -14.76 12.46 4.16
CA LEU A 154 -14.34 11.24 4.86
C LEU A 154 -13.19 11.48 5.84
N LEU A 155 -12.24 12.32 5.47
CA LEU A 155 -11.15 12.69 6.37
C LEU A 155 -11.67 13.49 7.57
N ASP A 156 -12.57 14.43 7.32
CA ASP A 156 -13.16 15.27 8.37
C ASP A 156 -13.96 14.44 9.37
N GLU A 157 -14.77 13.48 8.91
CA GLU A 157 -15.44 12.50 9.78
C GLU A 157 -14.46 11.77 10.71
N LEU A 158 -13.29 11.37 10.19
CA LEU A 158 -12.30 10.58 10.95
C LEU A 158 -11.41 11.42 11.88
N THR A 159 -11.39 12.74 11.71
CA THR A 159 -10.59 13.66 12.54
C THR A 159 -11.41 14.36 13.63
N HIS A 160 -12.74 14.27 13.61
CA HIS A 160 -13.63 14.94 14.60
C HIS A 160 -14.25 13.97 15.62
N ASP A 161 -14.05 12.65 15.45
CA ASP A 161 -14.37 11.62 16.44
C ASP A 161 -13.19 11.43 17.43
#